data_7d627ecd885335332d4573aa30b5f234
#
_entry.id   7d627ecd885335332d4573aa30b5f234
#
_cell.length_a   1.000
_cell.length_b   1.000
_cell.length_c   1.000
_cell.angle_alpha   90.00
_cell.angle_beta   90.00
_cell.angle_gamma   90.00
#
_symmetry.space_group_name_H-M   'P 1'
#
loop_
_entity.id
_entity.type
_entity.pdbx_description
1 polymer ?
#
loop_
_entity_poly.entity_id
_entity_poly.type
_entity_poly.pdbx_seq_one_letter_code
_entity_poly.pdbx_strand_id
1 'polypeptide(L)' 'MDNIEKWSSMATITDYLDVSRETILQWINHRNMPAHKVGRLWKFKISEVDEWIRSGGAAEKSEPE' A
#
# COMPACT_ATOMS: atom_id res chain seq x y z
N MET A 1 -2.29 -10.17 22.80
CA MET A 1 -2.38 -9.93 22.27
C MET A 1 -2.45 -9.11 21.61
N ASP A 2 -2.22 -8.56 21.53
CA ASP A 2 -2.42 -7.73 20.97
C ASP A 2 -1.62 -7.41 20.02
N ASN A 3 -1.55 -7.43 19.15
CA ASN A 3 -0.91 -7.13 18.13
C ASN A 3 -1.26 -5.89 17.62
N ILE A 4 -0.92 -4.79 18.17
CA ILE A 4 -1.28 -3.52 17.69
C ILE A 4 -0.26 -3.13 16.69
N GLU A 5 -0.64 -3.10 15.47
CA GLU A 5 0.27 -2.78 14.39
C GLU A 5 0.40 -1.28 14.25
N LYS A 6 1.60 -0.77 14.15
CA LYS A 6 1.79 0.63 13.98
C LYS A 6 1.43 1.08 12.60
N TRP A 7 1.02 2.32 12.44
CA TRP A 7 0.77 2.89 11.15
C TRP A 7 2.11 3.22 10.50
N SER A 8 2.20 3.00 9.21
CA SER A 8 3.41 3.26 8.46
C SER A 8 3.23 4.49 7.59
N SER A 9 4.27 5.28 7.45
CA SER A 9 4.21 6.47 6.65
C SER A 9 4.42 6.16 5.18
N MET A 10 4.22 7.15 4.34
CA MET A 10 4.50 7.00 2.91
C MET A 10 5.96 6.62 2.70
N ALA A 11 6.88 7.25 3.42
CA ALA A 11 8.29 6.93 3.27
C ALA A 11 8.57 5.48 3.63
N THR A 12 7.95 5.01 4.71
CA THR A 12 8.14 3.65 5.13
C THR A 12 7.60 2.66 4.10
N ILE A 13 6.43 2.96 3.56
CA ILE A 13 5.82 2.00 2.64
C ILE A 13 6.54 1.99 1.29
N THR A 14 7.05 3.13 0.82
CA THR A 14 7.80 3.14 -0.42
C THR A 14 9.09 2.34 -0.26
N ASP A 15 9.70 2.45 0.91
CA ASP A 15 10.91 1.72 1.19
C ASP A 15 10.60 0.22 1.33
N TYR A 16 9.55 -0.11 2.02
CA TYR A 16 9.16 -1.49 2.25
C TYR A 16 8.87 -2.21 0.92
N LEU A 17 8.18 -1.54 0.02
CA LEU A 17 7.82 -2.14 -1.26
C LEU A 17 8.83 -1.82 -2.35
N ASP A 18 9.77 -0.95 -2.06
CA ASP A 18 10.82 -0.57 -3.01
C ASP A 18 10.20 0.00 -4.29
N VAL A 19 9.29 0.92 -4.15
CA VAL A 19 8.66 1.58 -5.29
C VAL A 19 8.62 3.07 -5.01
N SER A 20 8.34 3.86 -6.04
CA SER A 20 8.31 5.30 -5.87
C SER A 20 7.02 5.76 -5.23
N ARG A 21 7.04 6.97 -4.70
CA ARG A 21 5.86 7.57 -4.13
C ARG A 21 4.75 7.68 -5.16
N GLU A 22 5.10 8.03 -6.40
CA GLU A 22 4.11 8.14 -7.43
C GLU A 22 3.41 6.84 -7.72
N THR A 23 4.16 5.75 -7.65
CA THR A 23 3.57 4.44 -7.86
C THR A 23 2.55 4.15 -6.75
N ILE A 24 2.90 4.48 -5.51
CA ILE A 24 1.98 4.27 -4.39
C ILE A 24 0.71 5.10 -4.60
N LEU A 25 0.85 6.35 -5.00
CA LEU A 25 -0.31 7.20 -5.20
C LEU A 25 -1.20 6.69 -6.33
N GLN A 26 -0.61 6.15 -7.36
CA GLN A 26 -1.39 5.56 -8.42
C GLN A 26 -2.15 4.34 -7.94
N TRP A 27 -1.52 3.53 -7.15
CA TRP A 27 -2.18 2.34 -6.63
C TRP A 27 -3.34 2.72 -5.70
N ILE A 28 -3.16 3.77 -4.89
CA ILE A 28 -4.23 4.23 -4.03
C ILE A 28 -5.42 4.71 -4.88
N ASN A 29 -5.14 5.45 -5.93
CA ASN A 29 -6.20 6.02 -6.74
C ASN A 29 -6.84 5.06 -7.72
N HIS A 30 -6.09 4.07 -8.19
CA HIS A 30 -6.58 3.25 -9.30
C HIS A 30 -6.63 1.76 -9.01
N ARG A 31 -6.02 1.32 -7.94
CA ARG A 31 -5.98 -0.10 -7.66
C ARG A 31 -6.49 -0.47 -6.29
N ASN A 32 -7.11 0.46 -5.62
CA ASN A 32 -7.70 0.22 -4.30
C ASN A 32 -6.68 -0.22 -3.24
N MET A 33 -5.48 0.30 -3.31
CA MET A 33 -4.48 0.00 -2.30
C MET A 33 -5.02 0.46 -0.95
N PRO A 34 -4.94 -0.37 0.09
CA PRO A 34 -5.41 0.05 1.41
C PRO A 34 -4.53 1.15 1.98
N ALA A 35 -5.12 2.30 2.16
CA ALA A 35 -4.44 3.47 2.68
C ALA A 35 -5.44 4.33 3.41
N HIS A 36 -4.98 5.05 4.40
CA HIS A 36 -5.86 5.86 5.23
C HIS A 36 -5.27 7.26 5.37
N LYS A 37 -6.12 8.25 5.25
CA LYS A 37 -5.66 9.61 5.39
C LYS A 37 -5.76 10.05 6.83
N VAL A 38 -4.66 10.52 7.38
CA VAL A 38 -4.67 11.04 8.74
C VAL A 38 -4.20 12.47 8.60
N GLY A 39 -5.12 13.42 8.66
CA GLY A 39 -4.81 14.80 8.39
C GLY A 39 -4.40 14.93 6.93
N ARG A 40 -3.19 15.35 6.68
CA ARG A 40 -2.75 15.49 5.33
C ARG A 40 -1.88 14.36 4.93
N LEU A 41 -1.63 13.37 5.79
CA LEU A 41 -0.67 12.32 5.53
C LEU A 41 -1.34 11.00 5.23
N TRP A 42 -0.78 10.26 4.31
CA TRP A 42 -1.23 8.91 4.06
C TRP A 42 -0.56 7.99 5.05
N LYS A 43 -1.34 7.09 5.62
CA LYS A 43 -0.80 6.10 6.54
C LYS A 43 -1.28 4.73 6.10
N PHE A 44 -0.48 3.73 6.40
CA PHE A 44 -0.71 2.38 5.91
C PHE A 44 -0.54 1.38 7.04
N LYS A 45 -1.20 0.25 6.92
CA LYS A 45 -0.94 -0.89 7.78
C LYS A 45 -0.26 -1.93 6.92
N ILE A 46 0.91 -2.34 7.32
CA ILE A 46 1.69 -3.29 6.53
C ILE A 46 0.91 -4.58 6.28
N SER A 47 0.19 -5.05 7.27
CA SER A 47 -0.58 -6.29 7.11
C SER A 47 -1.64 -6.15 6.04
N GLU A 48 -2.29 -4.99 5.96
CA GLU A 48 -3.30 -4.76 4.95
C GLU A 48 -2.67 -4.68 3.57
N VAL A 49 -1.52 -4.02 3.49
CA VAL A 49 -0.83 -3.88 2.21
C VAL A 49 -0.36 -5.24 1.72
N ASP A 50 0.18 -6.05 2.63
CA ASP A 50 0.64 -7.39 2.26
C ASP A 50 -0.51 -8.23 1.74
N GLU A 51 -1.64 -8.16 2.39
CA GLU A 51 -2.79 -8.92 1.98
C GLU A 51 -3.28 -8.48 0.61
N TRP A 52 -3.30 -7.19 0.37
CA TRP A 52 -3.70 -6.64 -0.92
C TRP A 52 -2.74 -7.10 -2.02
N ILE A 53 -1.45 -7.11 -1.73
CA ILE A 53 -0.47 -7.55 -2.70
C ILE A 53 -0.65 -9.04 -2.99
N ARG A 54 -0.87 -9.84 -1.96
CA ARG A 54 -1.06 -11.26 -2.17
C ARG A 54 -2.29 -11.56 -2.99
N SER A 55 -3.29 -10.71 -2.90
CA SER A 55 -4.50 -10.92 -3.65
C SER A 55 -4.35 -10.42 -5.09
N GLY A 56 -3.19 -9.89 -5.44
CA GLY A 56 -2.95 -9.44 -6.80
C GLY A 56 -3.23 -8.00 -7.07
N GLY A 57 -3.47 -7.21 -6.02
CA GLY A 57 -3.85 -5.82 -6.20
C GLY A 57 -2.80 -4.98 -6.90
N ALA A 58 -1.52 -5.27 -6.65
CA ALA A 58 -0.45 -4.52 -7.26
C ALA A 58 0.01 -5.08 -8.60
N ALA A 59 -0.54 -6.22 -8.99
CA ALA A 59 -0.06 -6.85 -10.22
C ALA A 59 -0.53 -6.10 -11.44
N GLU A 60 0.33 -6.03 -12.45
CA GLU A 60 -0.12 -5.39 -13.61
C GLU A 60 -0.98 -6.28 -14.32
N LYS A 61 -2.05 -5.83 -14.84
CA LYS A 61 -2.99 -6.63 -15.47
C LYS A 61 -2.71 -6.78 -16.80
N SER A 62 -1.77 -6.91 -17.28
CA SER A 62 -1.65 -7.00 -18.63
C SER A 62 -1.77 -8.27 -19.18
N GLU A 63 -1.72 -8.72 -19.21
CA GLU A 63 -1.77 -9.60 -19.75
C GLU A 63 -1.79 -10.42 -20.03
N PRO A 64 -2.06 -11.05 -20.55
CA PRO A 64 -2.28 -11.83 -20.73
C PRO A 64 -1.80 -12.73 -20.81
N GLU A 65 -1.55 -12.95 -20.78
CA GLU A 65 -1.18 -13.62 -20.80
C GLU A 65 -1.25 -14.17 -21.03
#